data_bc6bcab52edc4fa2de8eb265580e3c9e
#
_entry.id   bc6bcab52edc4fa2de8eb265580e3c9e
#
_cell.length_a   1.000
_cell.length_b   1.000
_cell.length_c   1.000
_cell.angle_alpha   90.00
_cell.angle_beta   90.00
_cell.angle_gamma   90.00
#
_symmetry.space_group_name_H-M   'P 1'
#
loop_
_entity.id
_entity.type
_entity.pdbx_description
1 polymer ?
#
loop_
_entity_poly.entity_id
_entity_poly.type
_entity_poly.pdbx_seq_one_letter_code
_entity_poly.pdbx_strand_id
1 'polypeptide(L)'
;PFDASVKGLLLEILRKTDEILNTRYYETAIRIRATTDMLIGSVSRVSHNHIGLLVVDEIQNVVENKGGKALVGMLTQLINNAGISICMVGTPKCKMFFEKEMQLARRSVGLEYAAMPYDDNFFRLCRTLFEYQYTRKLSEMTDSTVRWLYEHSGGNISVVVSLIHDAQEIAILNGTEQLNINMLNSANDKRLSMLRTYINAPSVHKHYSKKEKVNFKKISTPFGS
;
A
#
# COMPACT_ATOMS: atom_id res chain seq x y z
N PRO A 1 3.35 14.68 -3.34
CA PRO A 1 4.67 14.71 -2.72
C PRO A 1 4.82 16.02 -1.98
N PHE A 2 5.04 15.95 -0.69
CA PHE A 2 5.37 17.10 0.13
C PHE A 2 6.91 17.25 0.21
N ASP A 3 7.39 18.46 0.42
CA ASP A 3 8.78 18.69 0.79
C ASP A 3 9.09 17.79 2.00
N ALA A 4 10.12 16.95 1.90
CA ALA A 4 10.49 15.94 2.91
C ALA A 4 10.95 16.59 4.23
N SER A 5 10.21 17.57 4.70
CA SER A 5 10.41 18.30 5.94
C SER A 5 9.13 18.35 6.78
N VAL A 6 9.29 18.47 8.08
CA VAL A 6 8.15 18.62 9.01
C VAL A 6 7.29 19.84 8.65
N LYS A 7 7.94 20.94 8.27
CA LYS A 7 7.24 22.16 7.84
C LYS A 7 6.43 21.93 6.56
N GLY A 8 7.02 21.22 5.58
CA GLY A 8 6.35 20.85 4.34
C GLY A 8 5.12 19.97 4.59
N LEU A 9 5.23 18.98 5.48
CA LEU A 9 4.10 18.14 5.87
C LEU A 9 2.95 18.95 6.49
N LEU A 10 3.25 19.86 7.42
CA LEU A 10 2.24 20.71 8.06
C LEU A 10 1.54 21.63 7.05
N LEU A 11 2.30 22.22 6.14
CA LEU A 11 1.75 23.06 5.07
C LEU A 11 0.86 22.24 4.13
N GLU A 12 1.24 21.01 3.81
CA GLU A 12 0.43 20.13 2.95
C GLU A 12 -0.90 19.74 3.62
N ILE A 13 -0.91 19.51 4.94
CA ILE A 13 -2.15 19.27 5.69
C ILE A 13 -3.09 20.48 5.56
N LEU A 14 -2.58 21.70 5.76
CA LEU A 14 -3.39 22.91 5.61
C LEU A 14 -3.90 23.09 4.17
N ARG A 15 -3.04 22.84 3.18
CA ARG A 15 -3.41 22.93 1.75
C ARG A 15 -4.53 21.95 1.39
N LYS A 16 -4.41 20.68 1.84
CA LYS A 16 -5.46 19.68 1.63
C LYS A 16 -6.77 20.03 2.35
N THR A 17 -6.67 20.61 3.54
CA THR A 17 -7.83 21.10 4.26
C THR A 17 -8.53 22.24 3.51
N ASP A 18 -7.76 23.18 2.98
CA ASP A 18 -8.31 24.30 2.19
C ASP A 18 -9.02 23.83 0.93
N GLU A 19 -8.46 22.81 0.25
CA GLU A 19 -9.08 22.17 -0.93
C GLU A 19 -10.45 21.55 -0.62
N ILE A 20 -10.58 20.91 0.55
CA ILE A 20 -11.82 20.23 0.95
C ILE A 20 -12.87 21.19 1.52
N LEU A 21 -12.41 22.13 2.38
CA LEU A 21 -13.30 23.00 3.14
C LEU A 21 -13.48 24.38 2.50
N ASN A 22 -12.81 24.66 1.38
CA ASN A 22 -12.77 25.96 0.72
C ASN A 22 -12.36 27.12 1.68
N THR A 23 -11.32 26.85 2.48
CA THR A 23 -10.74 27.79 3.46
C THR A 23 -9.43 28.38 2.95
N ARG A 24 -8.72 29.21 3.75
CA ARG A 24 -7.47 29.86 3.38
C ARG A 24 -6.39 29.76 4.46
N TYR A 25 -6.31 28.64 5.16
CA TYR A 25 -5.31 28.42 6.21
C TYR A 25 -3.89 28.37 5.63
N TYR A 26 -3.71 27.66 4.52
CA TYR A 26 -2.42 27.55 3.83
C TYR A 26 -1.93 28.90 3.33
N GLU A 27 -2.76 29.64 2.59
CA GLU A 27 -2.40 30.97 2.07
C GLU A 27 -2.03 31.94 3.20
N THR A 28 -2.77 31.91 4.29
CA THR A 28 -2.49 32.73 5.47
C THR A 28 -1.15 32.36 6.09
N ALA A 29 -0.87 31.07 6.25
CA ALA A 29 0.39 30.57 6.80
C ALA A 29 1.61 30.99 5.94
N ILE A 30 1.49 30.92 4.62
CA ILE A 30 2.54 31.37 3.70
C ILE A 30 2.76 32.87 3.81
N ARG A 31 1.69 33.67 3.78
CA ARG A 31 1.75 35.13 3.84
C ARG A 31 2.46 35.65 5.08
N ILE A 32 2.20 35.06 6.25
CA ILE A 32 2.82 35.45 7.53
C ILE A 32 4.18 34.76 7.74
N ARG A 33 4.67 33.96 6.81
CA ARG A 33 5.90 33.17 6.92
C ARG A 33 5.94 32.35 8.20
N ALA A 34 4.84 31.62 8.49
CA ALA A 34 4.64 30.88 9.71
C ALA A 34 5.84 29.97 10.05
N THR A 35 6.23 30.01 11.32
CA THR A 35 7.22 29.07 11.88
C THR A 35 6.61 27.67 12.04
N THR A 36 7.45 26.65 12.24
CA THR A 36 6.97 25.27 12.45
C THR A 36 6.01 25.20 13.64
N ASP A 37 6.31 25.89 14.76
CA ASP A 37 5.46 25.89 15.95
C ASP A 37 4.10 26.56 15.71
N MET A 38 4.08 27.66 14.96
CA MET A 38 2.83 28.31 14.53
C MET A 38 2.00 27.38 13.64
N LEU A 39 2.65 26.63 12.75
CA LEU A 39 1.98 25.65 11.89
C LEU A 39 1.42 24.48 12.69
N ILE A 40 2.15 23.95 13.68
CA ILE A 40 1.64 22.92 14.59
C ILE A 40 0.37 23.40 15.29
N GLY A 41 0.37 24.64 15.82
CA GLY A 41 -0.82 25.23 16.45
C GLY A 41 -1.99 25.38 15.48
N SER A 42 -1.72 25.80 14.24
CA SER A 42 -2.76 25.97 13.22
C SER A 42 -3.33 24.62 12.77
N VAL A 43 -2.47 23.63 12.50
CA VAL A 43 -2.89 22.27 12.14
C VAL A 43 -3.64 21.62 13.29
N SER A 44 -3.20 21.77 14.55
CA SER A 44 -3.90 21.23 15.72
C SER A 44 -5.33 21.77 15.82
N ARG A 45 -5.51 23.08 15.61
CA ARG A 45 -6.85 23.72 15.66
C ARG A 45 -7.75 23.22 14.54
N VAL A 46 -7.22 23.17 13.32
CA VAL A 46 -7.95 22.65 12.15
C VAL A 46 -8.31 21.19 12.34
N SER A 47 -7.34 20.40 12.82
CA SER A 47 -7.54 18.97 13.05
C SER A 47 -8.61 18.70 14.10
N HIS A 48 -8.58 19.39 15.22
CA HIS A 48 -9.59 19.25 16.28
C HIS A 48 -11.03 19.43 15.77
N ASN A 49 -11.23 20.34 14.82
CA ASN A 49 -12.56 20.67 14.32
C ASN A 49 -12.99 19.87 13.09
N HIS A 50 -12.04 19.40 12.29
CA HIS A 50 -12.34 18.90 10.93
C HIS A 50 -11.69 17.58 10.56
N ILE A 51 -10.70 17.06 11.33
CA ILE A 51 -9.94 15.86 10.97
C ILE A 51 -10.08 14.80 12.05
N GLY A 52 -10.81 13.72 11.78
CA GLY A 52 -10.90 12.57 12.69
C GLY A 52 -9.71 11.62 12.54
N LEU A 53 -9.22 11.45 11.30
CA LEU A 53 -8.09 10.59 10.97
C LEU A 53 -7.18 11.30 9.97
N LEU A 54 -5.89 11.38 10.30
CA LEU A 54 -4.83 11.83 9.39
C LEU A 54 -4.07 10.62 8.86
N VAL A 55 -4.09 10.41 7.55
CA VAL A 55 -3.26 9.38 6.89
C VAL A 55 -2.03 10.04 6.29
N VAL A 56 -0.85 9.61 6.73
CA VAL A 56 0.44 10.08 6.21
C VAL A 56 1.11 8.93 5.46
N ASP A 57 1.13 9.02 4.14
CA ASP A 57 1.75 8.02 3.29
C ASP A 57 3.20 8.40 2.96
N GLU A 58 4.02 7.39 2.60
CA GLU A 58 5.45 7.54 2.27
C GLU A 58 6.26 8.18 3.41
N ILE A 59 5.94 7.84 4.65
CA ILE A 59 6.56 8.46 5.84
C ILE A 59 8.08 8.29 5.90
N GLN A 60 8.66 7.27 5.21
CA GLN A 60 10.11 7.09 5.13
C GLN A 60 10.84 8.31 4.56
N ASN A 61 10.20 9.08 3.68
CA ASN A 61 10.81 10.27 3.08
C ASN A 61 11.17 11.33 4.13
N VAL A 62 10.39 11.43 5.21
CA VAL A 62 10.68 12.35 6.32
C VAL A 62 11.70 11.75 7.28
N VAL A 63 11.58 10.44 7.54
CA VAL A 63 12.44 9.72 8.49
C VAL A 63 13.89 9.65 7.98
N GLU A 64 14.10 9.36 6.71
CA GLU A 64 15.42 9.25 6.09
C GLU A 64 16.18 10.59 6.03
N ASN A 65 15.49 11.71 5.97
CA ASN A 65 16.06 13.05 5.80
C ASN A 65 16.43 13.79 7.10
N LYS A 66 16.95 13.11 8.12
CA LYS A 66 17.35 13.70 9.43
C LYS A 66 16.20 14.40 10.20
N GLY A 67 14.99 14.40 9.66
CA GLY A 67 13.81 15.02 10.28
C GLY A 67 13.11 14.17 11.32
N GLY A 68 13.58 12.96 11.58
CA GLY A 68 12.89 11.96 12.37
C GLY A 68 12.50 12.43 13.79
N LYS A 69 13.44 13.00 14.55
CA LYS A 69 13.12 13.51 15.90
C LYS A 69 12.11 14.66 15.89
N ALA A 70 12.26 15.59 14.93
CA ALA A 70 11.32 16.69 14.77
C ALA A 70 9.93 16.19 14.34
N LEU A 71 9.88 15.15 13.50
CA LEU A 71 8.64 14.49 13.11
C LEU A 71 7.94 13.87 14.32
N VAL A 72 8.64 13.10 15.16
CA VAL A 72 8.08 12.51 16.38
C VAL A 72 7.53 13.58 17.31
N GLY A 73 8.29 14.65 17.55
CA GLY A 73 7.87 15.76 18.36
C GLY A 73 6.56 16.40 17.84
N MET A 74 6.50 16.65 16.53
CA MET A 74 5.32 17.20 15.87
C MET A 74 4.11 16.24 15.96
N LEU A 75 4.27 14.97 15.63
CA LEU A 75 3.19 13.97 15.70
C LEU A 75 2.67 13.85 17.14
N THR A 76 3.56 13.82 18.13
CA THR A 76 3.18 13.77 19.55
C THR A 76 2.38 14.99 19.95
N GLN A 77 2.77 16.20 19.48
CA GLN A 77 2.03 17.43 19.75
C GLN A 77 0.65 17.42 19.09
N LEU A 78 0.55 16.96 17.83
CA LEU A 78 -0.74 16.84 17.14
C LEU A 78 -1.69 15.89 17.86
N ILE A 79 -1.20 14.70 18.26
CA ILE A 79 -2.01 13.72 19.00
C ILE A 79 -2.49 14.32 20.35
N ASN A 80 -1.60 14.98 21.08
CA ASN A 80 -1.93 15.52 22.39
C ASN A 80 -2.86 16.76 22.30
N ASN A 81 -2.63 17.66 21.35
CA ASN A 81 -3.33 18.94 21.26
C ASN A 81 -4.65 18.84 20.49
N ALA A 82 -4.71 17.99 19.47
CA ALA A 82 -5.89 17.87 18.62
C ALA A 82 -6.72 16.62 18.90
N GLY A 83 -6.17 15.62 19.60
CA GLY A 83 -6.85 14.35 19.86
C GLY A 83 -7.14 13.52 18.61
N ILE A 84 -6.39 13.75 17.53
CA ILE A 84 -6.60 13.03 16.26
C ILE A 84 -5.93 11.67 16.26
N SER A 85 -6.50 10.74 15.50
CA SER A 85 -5.85 9.49 15.14
C SER A 85 -4.93 9.71 13.94
N ILE A 86 -3.73 9.12 13.97
CA ILE A 86 -2.78 9.21 12.86
C ILE A 86 -2.45 7.80 12.36
N CYS A 87 -2.67 7.56 11.08
CA CYS A 87 -2.24 6.37 10.37
C CYS A 87 -1.00 6.69 9.54
N MET A 88 0.11 6.07 9.87
CA MET A 88 1.38 6.24 9.14
C MET A 88 1.59 5.03 8.24
N VAL A 89 1.75 5.28 6.95
CA VAL A 89 2.00 4.26 5.94
C VAL A 89 3.40 4.47 5.36
N GLY A 90 4.15 3.40 5.20
CA GLY A 90 5.50 3.50 4.67
C GLY A 90 6.17 2.14 4.48
N THR A 91 7.39 2.17 3.99
CA THR A 91 8.19 0.97 3.78
C THR A 91 8.72 0.40 5.11
N PRO A 92 9.14 -0.87 5.15
CA PRO A 92 9.73 -1.49 6.36
C PRO A 92 10.92 -0.73 6.95
N LYS A 93 11.58 0.14 6.18
CA LYS A 93 12.68 0.99 6.65
C LYS A 93 12.28 1.92 7.80
N CYS A 94 10.99 2.30 7.88
CA CYS A 94 10.50 3.15 8.96
C CYS A 94 10.37 2.42 10.29
N LYS A 95 10.23 1.10 10.29
CA LYS A 95 9.96 0.29 11.48
C LYS A 95 10.99 0.54 12.58
N MET A 96 12.27 0.41 12.26
CA MET A 96 13.36 0.61 13.23
C MET A 96 13.37 2.01 13.84
N PHE A 97 12.89 3.01 13.10
CA PHE A 97 12.81 4.37 13.63
C PHE A 97 11.72 4.48 14.69
N PHE A 98 10.51 3.98 14.42
CA PHE A 98 9.40 4.04 15.37
C PHE A 98 9.62 3.13 16.59
N GLU A 99 10.27 1.99 16.42
CA GLU A 99 10.62 1.11 17.54
C GLU A 99 11.57 1.77 18.56
N LYS A 100 12.45 2.66 18.11
CA LYS A 100 13.35 3.42 18.99
C LYS A 100 12.67 4.56 19.74
N GLU A 101 11.51 5.02 19.25
CA GLU A 101 10.78 6.15 19.81
C GLU A 101 9.65 5.68 20.73
N MET A 102 10.02 5.36 21.99
CA MET A 102 9.11 4.78 23.00
C MET A 102 7.78 5.55 23.18
N GLN A 103 7.80 6.86 22.96
CA GLN A 103 6.59 7.69 23.12
C GLN A 103 5.52 7.36 22.07
N LEU A 104 5.92 7.10 20.81
CA LEU A 104 5.03 6.67 19.76
C LEU A 104 4.72 5.18 19.85
N ALA A 105 5.71 4.34 20.13
CA ALA A 105 5.54 2.89 20.21
C ALA A 105 4.44 2.48 21.22
N ARG A 106 4.34 3.16 22.37
CA ARG A 106 3.33 2.87 23.40
C ARG A 106 1.90 3.25 23.00
N ARG A 107 1.74 4.09 21.97
CA ARG A 107 0.45 4.64 21.50
C ARG A 107 0.07 4.14 20.12
N SER A 108 0.89 3.28 19.53
CA SER A 108 0.72 2.81 18.18
C SER A 108 0.43 1.32 18.13
N VAL A 109 -0.41 0.92 17.19
CA VAL A 109 -0.55 -0.47 16.76
C VAL A 109 0.13 -0.58 15.41
N GLY A 110 1.19 -1.39 15.33
CA GLY A 110 1.89 -1.65 14.08
C GLY A 110 1.26 -2.81 13.33
N LEU A 111 1.01 -2.59 12.03
CA LEU A 111 0.63 -3.64 11.10
C LEU A 111 1.73 -3.76 10.04
N GLU A 112 2.19 -4.98 9.79
CA GLU A 112 3.17 -5.27 8.76
C GLU A 112 2.54 -6.15 7.69
N TYR A 113 2.54 -5.66 6.46
CA TYR A 113 2.07 -6.41 5.30
C TYR A 113 3.28 -6.97 4.57
N ALA A 114 3.61 -8.22 4.85
CA ALA A 114 4.62 -8.98 4.12
C ALA A 114 4.05 -9.58 2.83
N ALA A 115 4.94 -10.22 2.05
CA ALA A 115 4.50 -11.07 0.96
C ALA A 115 3.53 -12.14 1.47
N MET A 116 2.47 -12.41 0.71
CA MET A 116 1.45 -13.40 1.10
C MET A 116 2.03 -14.81 1.07
N PRO A 117 1.69 -15.67 2.01
CA PRO A 117 1.99 -17.10 1.91
C PRO A 117 1.14 -17.73 0.79
N TYR A 118 1.57 -18.92 0.32
CA TYR A 118 0.79 -19.71 -0.63
C TYR A 118 -0.36 -20.43 0.12
N ASP A 119 -1.45 -19.72 0.31
CA ASP A 119 -2.63 -20.18 1.05
C ASP A 119 -3.94 -19.76 0.36
N ASP A 120 -5.06 -20.06 1.01
CA ASP A 120 -6.40 -19.72 0.50
C ASP A 120 -6.61 -18.21 0.26
N ASN A 121 -5.93 -17.35 1.02
CA ASN A 121 -6.05 -15.89 0.82
C ASN A 121 -5.36 -15.46 -0.46
N PHE A 122 -4.19 -16.05 -0.78
CA PHE A 122 -3.52 -15.81 -2.04
C PHE A 122 -4.36 -16.29 -3.23
N PHE A 123 -4.99 -17.47 -3.10
CA PHE A 123 -5.95 -17.97 -4.11
C PHE A 123 -7.12 -17.01 -4.32
N ARG A 124 -7.73 -16.53 -3.24
CA ARG A 124 -8.83 -15.56 -3.32
C ARG A 124 -8.41 -14.27 -4.00
N LEU A 125 -7.23 -13.73 -3.65
CA LEU A 125 -6.67 -12.55 -4.30
C LEU A 125 -6.52 -12.76 -5.81
N CYS A 126 -5.86 -13.84 -6.22
CA CYS A 126 -5.66 -14.15 -7.63
C CYS A 126 -6.99 -14.30 -8.37
N ARG A 127 -7.97 -14.98 -7.76
CA ARG A 127 -9.32 -15.13 -8.33
C ARG A 127 -9.99 -13.77 -8.54
N THR A 128 -9.99 -12.92 -7.51
CA THR A 128 -10.55 -11.58 -7.61
C THR A 128 -9.87 -10.77 -8.71
N LEU A 129 -8.53 -10.81 -8.81
CA LEU A 129 -7.82 -10.12 -9.88
C LEU A 129 -8.17 -10.63 -11.27
N PHE A 130 -8.41 -11.95 -11.42
CA PHE A 130 -8.85 -12.53 -12.69
C PHE A 130 -10.28 -12.16 -13.08
N GLU A 131 -11.12 -11.71 -12.15
CA GLU A 131 -12.44 -11.17 -12.46
C GLU A 131 -12.36 -9.80 -13.17
N TYR A 132 -11.23 -9.08 -13.03
CA TYR A 132 -10.96 -7.82 -13.71
C TYR A 132 -10.16 -8.02 -15.00
N GLN A 133 -10.73 -8.77 -15.96
CA GLN A 133 -10.15 -8.95 -17.29
C GLN A 133 -10.77 -7.97 -18.28
N TYR A 134 -9.91 -7.34 -19.08
CA TYR A 134 -10.28 -6.41 -20.14
C TYR A 134 -10.08 -6.99 -21.56
N THR A 135 -9.70 -8.27 -21.62
CA THR A 135 -9.60 -9.02 -22.88
C THR A 135 -10.98 -9.47 -23.38
N ARG A 136 -11.17 -9.58 -24.69
CA ARG A 136 -12.49 -9.97 -25.27
C ARG A 136 -12.92 -11.39 -24.86
N LYS A 137 -11.96 -12.29 -24.67
CA LYS A 137 -12.21 -13.67 -24.24
C LYS A 137 -11.77 -13.79 -22.79
N LEU A 138 -12.71 -13.99 -21.89
CA LEU A 138 -12.41 -14.23 -20.49
C LEU A 138 -11.74 -15.60 -20.31
N SER A 139 -10.72 -15.62 -19.51
CA SER A 139 -10.00 -16.84 -19.13
C SER A 139 -10.35 -17.24 -17.73
N GLU A 140 -10.56 -18.52 -17.49
CA GLU A 140 -10.73 -19.05 -16.15
C GLU A 140 -9.37 -19.16 -15.45
N MET A 141 -9.36 -18.85 -14.18
CA MET A 141 -8.19 -19.06 -13.34
C MET A 141 -8.06 -20.54 -12.98
N THR A 142 -6.89 -21.10 -13.23
CA THR A 142 -6.56 -22.48 -12.89
C THR A 142 -5.56 -22.55 -11.73
N ASP A 143 -5.53 -23.66 -11.00
CA ASP A 143 -4.55 -23.88 -9.93
C ASP A 143 -3.12 -23.77 -10.43
N SER A 144 -2.86 -24.18 -11.68
CA SER A 144 -1.55 -24.04 -12.32
C SER A 144 -1.18 -22.56 -12.52
N THR A 145 -2.14 -21.72 -12.90
CA THR A 145 -1.93 -20.27 -13.05
C THR A 145 -1.63 -19.61 -11.70
N VAL A 146 -2.37 -19.96 -10.65
CA VAL A 146 -2.10 -19.43 -9.30
C VAL A 146 -0.73 -19.83 -8.80
N ARG A 147 -0.35 -21.09 -8.99
CA ARG A 147 0.98 -21.57 -8.64
C ARG A 147 2.06 -20.82 -9.40
N TRP A 148 1.90 -20.65 -10.69
CA TRP A 148 2.81 -19.89 -11.53
C TRP A 148 2.96 -18.45 -11.04
N LEU A 149 1.85 -17.77 -10.74
CA LEU A 149 1.86 -16.40 -10.19
C LEU A 149 2.63 -16.34 -8.86
N TYR A 150 2.44 -17.32 -7.98
CA TYR A 150 3.17 -17.38 -6.72
C TYR A 150 4.68 -17.57 -6.92
N GLU A 151 5.07 -18.54 -7.76
CA GLU A 151 6.47 -18.84 -8.05
C GLU A 151 7.22 -17.65 -8.67
N HIS A 152 6.51 -16.79 -9.43
CA HIS A 152 7.10 -15.64 -10.09
C HIS A 152 6.93 -14.30 -9.31
N SER A 153 6.09 -14.27 -8.28
CA SER A 153 5.90 -13.09 -7.45
C SER A 153 6.46 -13.23 -6.03
N GLY A 154 6.70 -14.46 -5.58
CA GLY A 154 7.02 -14.73 -4.16
C GLY A 154 5.92 -14.29 -3.20
N GLY A 155 4.66 -14.20 -3.66
CA GLY A 155 3.53 -13.70 -2.89
C GLY A 155 3.46 -12.17 -2.79
N ASN A 156 4.29 -11.45 -3.52
CA ASN A 156 4.23 -9.98 -3.56
C ASN A 156 3.04 -9.52 -4.41
N ILE A 157 2.05 -8.90 -3.77
CA ILE A 157 0.80 -8.48 -4.40
C ILE A 157 1.04 -7.54 -5.59
N SER A 158 1.94 -6.56 -5.46
CA SER A 158 2.20 -5.60 -6.52
C SER A 158 2.80 -6.26 -7.76
N VAL A 159 3.61 -7.31 -7.58
CA VAL A 159 4.16 -8.11 -8.69
C VAL A 159 3.05 -8.92 -9.35
N VAL A 160 2.16 -9.57 -8.57
CA VAL A 160 1.01 -10.31 -9.10
C VAL A 160 0.13 -9.41 -9.97
N VAL A 161 -0.26 -8.25 -9.44
CA VAL A 161 -1.08 -7.27 -10.16
C VAL A 161 -0.39 -6.83 -11.46
N SER A 162 0.91 -6.53 -11.39
CA SER A 162 1.67 -6.12 -12.55
C SER A 162 1.78 -7.19 -13.62
N LEU A 163 2.01 -8.45 -13.23
CA LEU A 163 2.09 -9.57 -14.18
C LEU A 163 0.75 -9.78 -14.90
N ILE A 164 -0.37 -9.75 -14.17
CA ILE A 164 -1.70 -9.90 -14.76
C ILE A 164 -2.03 -8.70 -15.68
N HIS A 165 -1.73 -7.48 -15.25
CA HIS A 165 -1.94 -6.28 -16.05
C HIS A 165 -1.16 -6.33 -17.37
N ASP A 166 0.15 -6.59 -17.31
CA ASP A 166 1.01 -6.59 -18.49
C ASP A 166 0.70 -7.75 -19.43
N ALA A 167 0.31 -8.91 -18.89
CA ALA A 167 -0.12 -10.04 -19.71
C ALA A 167 -1.41 -9.72 -20.49
N GLN A 168 -2.33 -8.96 -19.90
CA GLN A 168 -3.53 -8.48 -20.60
C GLN A 168 -3.17 -7.45 -21.68
N GLU A 169 -2.30 -6.48 -21.35
CA GLU A 169 -1.81 -5.51 -22.33
C GLU A 169 -1.18 -6.23 -23.54
N ILE A 170 -0.32 -7.21 -23.31
CA ILE A 170 0.30 -8.00 -24.38
C ILE A 170 -0.76 -8.75 -25.21
N ALA A 171 -1.75 -9.36 -24.53
CA ALA A 171 -2.82 -10.12 -25.21
C ALA A 171 -3.68 -9.22 -26.10
N ILE A 172 -3.94 -7.98 -25.69
CA ILE A 172 -4.69 -7.01 -26.47
C ILE A 172 -3.86 -6.51 -27.66
N LEU A 173 -2.60 -6.12 -27.41
CA LEU A 173 -1.73 -5.57 -28.44
C LEU A 173 -1.36 -6.57 -29.54
N ASN A 174 -1.23 -7.86 -29.23
CA ASN A 174 -0.92 -8.89 -30.20
C ASN A 174 -2.17 -9.52 -30.87
N GLY A 175 -3.37 -9.07 -30.47
CA GLY A 175 -4.64 -9.54 -31.03
C GLY A 175 -5.09 -10.92 -30.55
N THR A 176 -4.40 -11.54 -29.60
CA THR A 176 -4.82 -12.84 -29.01
C THR A 176 -6.13 -12.68 -28.24
N GLU A 177 -6.32 -11.53 -27.62
CA GLU A 177 -7.51 -11.14 -26.87
C GLU A 177 -7.94 -12.18 -25.82
N GLN A 178 -6.95 -12.87 -25.24
CA GLN A 178 -7.15 -13.87 -24.19
C GLN A 178 -5.92 -13.95 -23.27
N LEU A 179 -6.16 -13.89 -21.96
CA LEU A 179 -5.14 -14.05 -20.95
C LEU A 179 -4.79 -15.55 -20.81
N ASN A 180 -3.53 -15.90 -21.02
CA ASN A 180 -3.04 -17.28 -20.89
C ASN A 180 -1.60 -17.30 -20.37
N ILE A 181 -1.10 -18.51 -20.10
CA ILE A 181 0.24 -18.68 -19.52
C ILE A 181 1.37 -18.13 -20.41
N ASN A 182 1.21 -18.14 -21.74
CA ASN A 182 2.21 -17.57 -22.64
C ASN A 182 2.28 -16.05 -22.51
N MET A 183 1.14 -15.39 -22.31
CA MET A 183 1.08 -13.94 -22.07
C MET A 183 1.71 -13.60 -20.71
N LEU A 184 1.45 -14.41 -19.69
CA LEU A 184 2.09 -14.26 -18.38
C LEU A 184 3.61 -14.44 -18.45
N ASN A 185 4.10 -15.45 -19.19
CA ASN A 185 5.53 -15.64 -19.43
C ASN A 185 6.15 -14.43 -20.15
N SER A 186 5.50 -13.93 -21.20
CA SER A 186 5.97 -12.75 -21.94
C SER A 186 6.00 -11.49 -21.06
N ALA A 187 5.02 -11.31 -20.18
CA ALA A 187 4.99 -10.21 -19.21
C ALA A 187 6.14 -10.34 -18.19
N ASN A 188 6.37 -11.55 -17.70
CA ASN A 188 7.45 -11.86 -16.79
C ASN A 188 8.83 -11.55 -17.39
N ASP A 189 9.07 -11.98 -18.63
CA ASP A 189 10.35 -11.75 -19.32
C ASP A 189 10.61 -10.26 -19.58
N LYS A 190 9.56 -9.49 -19.89
CA LYS A 190 9.63 -8.04 -20.13
C LYS A 190 9.94 -7.23 -18.87
N ARG A 191 9.34 -7.59 -17.74
CA ARG A 191 9.40 -6.79 -16.49
C ARG A 191 10.49 -7.19 -15.51
N LEU A 192 10.82 -8.46 -15.43
CA LEU A 192 11.60 -8.97 -14.30
C LEU A 192 13.11 -8.75 -14.37
N SER A 193 13.65 -8.17 -15.43
CA SER A 193 15.09 -7.85 -15.45
C SER A 193 15.52 -6.95 -14.28
N MET A 194 14.63 -6.07 -13.81
CA MET A 194 14.89 -5.15 -12.69
C MET A 194 14.41 -5.64 -11.32
N LEU A 195 13.45 -6.57 -11.28
CA LEU A 195 12.82 -7.00 -10.02
C LEU A 195 13.33 -8.36 -9.50
N ARG A 196 14.11 -9.12 -10.27
CA ARG A 196 14.62 -10.44 -9.87
C ARG A 196 15.38 -10.45 -8.55
N THR A 197 16.05 -9.38 -8.20
CA THR A 197 16.78 -9.22 -6.93
C THR A 197 15.87 -9.09 -5.70
N TYR A 198 14.60 -8.74 -5.90
CA TYR A 198 13.63 -8.52 -4.82
C TYR A 198 12.65 -9.68 -4.65
N ILE A 199 12.62 -10.63 -5.59
CA ILE A 199 11.68 -11.76 -5.57
C ILE A 199 12.44 -12.99 -5.08
N ASN A 200 12.47 -13.19 -3.76
CA ASN A 200 12.90 -14.45 -3.15
C ASN A 200 11.68 -15.36 -3.01
N ALA A 201 11.28 -16.02 -4.10
CA ALA A 201 10.21 -17.02 -4.01
C ALA A 201 10.74 -18.24 -3.23
N PRO A 202 10.17 -18.58 -2.06
CA PRO A 202 10.47 -19.84 -1.42
C PRO A 202 10.02 -20.98 -2.33
N SER A 203 10.88 -21.98 -2.55
CA SER A 203 10.53 -23.14 -3.38
C SER A 203 9.28 -23.83 -2.83
N VAL A 204 8.22 -23.90 -3.63
CA VAL A 204 6.90 -24.47 -3.28
C VAL A 204 7.00 -26.00 -2.95
N HIS A 205 8.15 -26.60 -3.15
CA HIS A 205 8.34 -28.06 -3.03
C HIS A 205 8.35 -28.63 -1.59
N LYS A 206 8.23 -27.82 -0.53
CA LYS A 206 8.44 -28.33 0.85
C LYS A 206 7.23 -28.38 1.78
N HIS A 207 6.02 -27.97 1.41
CA HIS A 207 4.91 -27.91 2.37
C HIS A 207 3.54 -28.44 1.93
N TYR A 208 3.47 -29.38 1.00
CA TYR A 208 2.25 -30.18 0.87
C TYR A 208 2.48 -31.61 1.36
N SER A 209 2.41 -31.80 2.66
CA SER A 209 2.09 -33.11 3.21
C SER A 209 0.65 -33.47 2.81
N LYS A 210 0.47 -34.69 2.34
CA LYS A 210 -0.72 -35.33 1.75
C LYS A 210 -1.98 -35.36 2.65
N LYS A 211 -2.47 -34.26 3.23
CA LYS A 211 -3.70 -34.33 4.04
C LYS A 211 -4.49 -33.02 4.06
N GLU A 212 -4.88 -32.49 2.93
CA GLU A 212 -6.09 -31.67 2.86
C GLU A 212 -6.53 -31.53 1.40
N LYS A 213 -7.37 -32.49 0.98
CA LYS A 213 -8.25 -32.24 -0.16
C LYS A 213 -9.29 -31.24 0.32
N VAL A 214 -9.05 -29.97 0.08
CA VAL A 214 -10.04 -28.93 0.30
C VAL A 214 -11.19 -29.17 -0.67
N ASN A 215 -12.36 -29.43 -0.11
CA ASN A 215 -13.58 -29.80 -0.81
C ASN A 215 -14.26 -28.52 -1.32
N PHE A 216 -13.92 -28.05 -2.52
CA PHE A 216 -14.40 -26.79 -3.14
C PHE A 216 -15.90 -26.78 -3.51
N LYS A 217 -16.70 -27.79 -3.09
CA LYS A 217 -18.10 -27.94 -3.52
C LYS A 217 -19.16 -27.21 -2.69
N LYS A 218 -18.80 -26.39 -1.70
CA LYS A 218 -19.81 -25.69 -0.89
C LYS A 218 -19.39 -24.26 -0.51
N ILE A 219 -19.38 -23.35 -1.47
CA ILE A 219 -19.64 -21.94 -1.19
C ILE A 219 -20.54 -21.45 -2.32
N SER A 220 -21.82 -21.71 -2.16
CA SER A 220 -22.88 -21.05 -2.90
C SER A 220 -22.97 -19.60 -2.41
N THR A 221 -22.96 -18.69 -3.34
CA THR A 221 -23.19 -17.26 -3.24
C THR A 221 -24.29 -16.86 -2.29
N PRO A 222 -24.09 -15.83 -1.46
CA PRO A 222 -25.17 -15.02 -0.94
C PRO A 222 -25.10 -13.61 -1.55
N PHE A 223 -25.55 -13.46 -2.77
CA PHE A 223 -26.12 -12.22 -3.29
C PHE A 223 -27.21 -12.60 -4.29
N GLY A 224 -28.41 -12.70 -3.75
CA GLY A 224 -29.65 -12.86 -4.48
C GLY A 224 -30.70 -11.99 -3.83
N SER A 225 -31.28 -11.14 -4.67
CA SER A 225 -32.43 -10.25 -4.49
C SER A 225 -32.22 -9.05 -3.59
#